data_77330577044e911c79ebed2505ebd993
#
_entry.id   77330577044e911c79ebed2505ebd993
#
_cell.length_a   1.000
_cell.length_b   1.000
_cell.length_c   1.000
_cell.angle_alpha   90.00
_cell.angle_beta   90.00
_cell.angle_gamma   90.00
#
_symmetry.space_group_name_H-M   'P 1'
#
loop_
_entity.id
_entity.type
_entity.pdbx_description
1 polymer ?
#
loop_
_entity_poly.entity_id
_entity_poly.type
_entity_poly.pdbx_seq_one_letter_code
_entity_poly.pdbx_strand_id
1 'polypeptide(L)'
;MGKIKIAVLLSGTGRTLDNFVEKIKKGDLKAEIVCVAASRTDCLGLKKAEKYGIPCAGFDIKDHKALSDEINKFVFKFNPDLIVLAGFMKMYYVPENYRFKVVNIHPALIPSFSGKGYYGMRVHKAVSESGVKVSGCTVHFVNERYDEGLIIAQKCVPVYAKDTPDDIAKRVFEAECKLYPQVINLFAENSIEVKNNKVYIKGE
;
A
#
# COMPACT_ATOMS: atom_id res chain seq x y z
N MET A 1 -16.51 -5.08 -17.17
CA MET A 1 -15.18 -4.48 -16.92
C MET A 1 -14.23 -5.59 -16.51
N GLY A 2 -13.01 -5.61 -17.06
CA GLY A 2 -11.99 -6.61 -16.73
C GLY A 2 -11.41 -6.40 -15.33
N LYS A 3 -10.74 -7.42 -14.79
CA LYS A 3 -9.95 -7.29 -13.56
C LYS A 3 -8.68 -6.53 -13.85
N ILE A 4 -8.32 -5.57 -12.98
CA ILE A 4 -7.01 -4.88 -13.03
C ILE A 4 -5.90 -5.82 -12.54
N LYS A 5 -4.78 -5.88 -13.26
CA LYS A 5 -3.60 -6.65 -12.85
C LYS A 5 -2.77 -5.85 -11.87
N ILE A 6 -2.58 -6.38 -10.66
CA ILE A 6 -1.79 -5.71 -9.63
C ILE A 6 -0.54 -6.52 -9.26
N ALA A 7 0.60 -5.84 -9.14
CA ALA A 7 1.78 -6.36 -8.47
C ALA A 7 1.80 -5.85 -7.03
N VAL A 8 2.01 -6.73 -6.05
CA VAL A 8 2.03 -6.36 -4.64
C VAL A 8 3.46 -6.36 -4.11
N LEU A 9 3.91 -5.22 -3.58
CA LEU A 9 5.21 -5.10 -2.92
C LEU A 9 5.04 -5.09 -1.40
N LEU A 10 5.86 -5.88 -0.69
CA LEU A 10 5.78 -6.01 0.76
C LEU A 10 7.17 -6.21 1.42
N SER A 11 7.25 -6.06 2.74
CA SER A 11 8.48 -6.31 3.53
C SER A 11 8.25 -7.20 4.75
N GLY A 12 7.01 -7.54 5.07
CA GLY A 12 6.66 -8.14 6.35
C GLY A 12 5.69 -9.30 6.28
N THR A 13 4.68 -9.26 7.15
CA THR A 13 3.77 -10.38 7.39
C THR A 13 2.76 -10.66 6.28
N GLY A 14 2.52 -9.73 5.34
CA GLY A 14 1.57 -9.89 4.25
C GLY A 14 0.09 -9.90 4.69
N ARG A 15 -0.28 -9.18 5.76
CA ARG A 15 -1.70 -9.07 6.17
C ARG A 15 -2.58 -8.40 5.13
N THR A 16 -2.05 -7.40 4.46
CA THR A 16 -2.76 -6.71 3.37
C THR A 16 -2.91 -7.62 2.14
N LEU A 17 -1.91 -8.49 1.87
CA LEU A 17 -2.03 -9.51 0.82
C LEU A 17 -3.18 -10.49 1.14
N ASP A 18 -3.29 -10.96 2.39
CA ASP A 18 -4.41 -11.82 2.80
C ASP A 18 -5.76 -11.12 2.57
N ASN A 19 -5.86 -9.84 2.95
CA ASN A 19 -7.07 -9.05 2.73
C ASN A 19 -7.43 -8.96 1.24
N PHE A 20 -6.45 -8.69 0.37
CA PHE A 20 -6.70 -8.63 -1.07
C PHE A 20 -7.19 -9.97 -1.62
N VAL A 21 -6.54 -11.08 -1.26
CA VAL A 21 -6.95 -12.42 -1.69
C VAL A 21 -8.38 -12.72 -1.24
N GLU A 22 -8.73 -12.41 0.01
CA GLU A 22 -10.09 -12.58 0.54
C GLU A 22 -11.11 -11.73 -0.24
N LYS A 23 -10.80 -10.45 -0.47
CA LYS A 23 -11.67 -9.52 -1.19
C LYS A 23 -11.86 -9.90 -2.66
N ILE A 24 -10.81 -10.40 -3.32
CA ILE A 24 -10.90 -10.94 -4.69
C ILE A 24 -11.81 -12.17 -4.72
N LYS A 25 -11.67 -13.10 -3.78
CA LYS A 25 -12.52 -14.30 -3.69
C LYS A 25 -13.99 -13.97 -3.46
N LYS A 26 -14.28 -12.92 -2.68
CA LYS A 26 -15.64 -12.43 -2.42
C LYS A 26 -16.24 -11.61 -3.58
N GLY A 27 -15.42 -11.21 -4.56
CA GLY A 27 -15.84 -10.32 -5.63
C GLY A 27 -15.85 -8.82 -5.26
N ASP A 28 -15.41 -8.47 -4.04
CA ASP A 28 -15.33 -7.10 -3.54
C ASP A 28 -14.15 -6.30 -4.15
N LEU A 29 -13.12 -7.01 -4.63
CA LEU A 29 -11.96 -6.42 -5.30
C LEU A 29 -11.85 -6.97 -6.73
N LYS A 30 -12.02 -6.08 -7.70
CA LYS A 30 -11.96 -6.38 -9.15
C LYS A 30 -10.51 -6.40 -9.66
N ALA A 31 -9.66 -7.21 -9.02
CA ALA A 31 -8.25 -7.31 -9.35
C ALA A 31 -7.78 -8.75 -9.51
N GLU A 32 -6.63 -8.90 -10.17
CA GLU A 32 -5.82 -10.11 -10.23
C GLU A 32 -4.45 -9.78 -9.67
N ILE A 33 -3.98 -10.52 -8.66
CA ILE A 33 -2.61 -10.39 -8.16
C ILE A 33 -1.70 -11.22 -9.06
N VAL A 34 -0.97 -10.55 -9.95
CA VAL A 34 -0.13 -11.23 -10.95
C VAL A 34 1.24 -11.63 -10.39
N CYS A 35 1.74 -10.91 -9.40
CA CYS A 35 2.96 -11.29 -8.68
C CYS A 35 3.07 -10.55 -7.33
N VAL A 36 3.96 -11.08 -6.48
CA VAL A 36 4.36 -10.48 -5.21
C VAL A 36 5.88 -10.32 -5.18
N ALA A 37 6.38 -9.12 -4.89
CA ALA A 37 7.80 -8.89 -4.67
C ALA A 37 8.05 -8.41 -3.24
N ALA A 38 9.12 -8.89 -2.61
CA ALA A 38 9.45 -8.52 -1.24
C ALA A 38 10.87 -7.93 -1.14
N SER A 39 11.04 -6.96 -0.24
CA SER A 39 12.36 -6.40 0.06
C SER A 39 13.24 -7.30 0.94
N ARG A 40 12.81 -8.53 1.21
CA ARG A 40 13.50 -9.56 2.00
C ARG A 40 13.08 -10.94 1.50
N THR A 41 14.00 -11.90 1.53
CA THR A 41 13.74 -13.30 1.12
C THR A 41 13.05 -14.12 2.22
N ASP A 42 13.16 -13.72 3.48
CA ASP A 42 12.70 -14.45 4.66
C ASP A 42 11.35 -13.99 5.23
N CYS A 43 10.58 -13.15 4.51
CA CYS A 43 9.35 -12.61 5.05
C CYS A 43 8.14 -13.54 4.90
N LEU A 44 7.22 -13.49 5.88
CA LEU A 44 6.00 -14.32 5.88
C LEU A 44 5.09 -14.03 4.68
N GLY A 45 5.12 -12.83 4.15
CA GLY A 45 4.32 -12.44 2.97
C GLY A 45 4.66 -13.27 1.73
N LEU A 46 5.93 -13.66 1.51
CA LEU A 46 6.31 -14.56 0.42
C LEU A 46 5.74 -15.96 0.61
N LYS A 47 5.86 -16.52 1.82
CA LYS A 47 5.28 -17.84 2.14
C LYS A 47 3.76 -17.88 1.90
N LYS A 48 3.07 -16.76 2.14
CA LYS A 48 1.64 -16.64 1.84
C LYS A 48 1.38 -16.57 0.34
N ALA A 49 2.17 -15.79 -0.40
CA ALA A 49 2.07 -15.73 -1.86
C ALA A 49 2.24 -17.10 -2.50
N GLU A 50 3.25 -17.87 -2.08
CA GLU A 50 3.46 -19.27 -2.50
C GLU A 50 2.24 -20.14 -2.19
N LYS A 51 1.71 -20.07 -0.96
CA LYS A 51 0.49 -20.80 -0.56
C LYS A 51 -0.73 -20.46 -1.42
N TYR A 52 -0.81 -19.22 -1.90
CA TYR A 52 -1.89 -18.79 -2.80
C TYR A 52 -1.61 -19.11 -4.28
N GLY A 53 -0.46 -19.72 -4.62
CA GLY A 53 -0.06 -20.00 -5.98
C GLY A 53 0.30 -18.75 -6.79
N ILE A 54 0.65 -17.65 -6.11
CA ILE A 54 1.00 -16.38 -6.75
C ILE A 54 2.52 -16.35 -6.98
N PRO A 55 3.00 -16.09 -8.23
CA PRO A 55 4.42 -15.92 -8.52
C PRO A 55 5.04 -14.89 -7.59
N CYS A 56 6.15 -15.22 -6.92
CA CYS A 56 6.76 -14.30 -5.96
C CYS A 56 8.29 -14.40 -5.92
N ALA A 57 8.93 -13.30 -5.51
CA ALA A 57 10.37 -13.21 -5.31
C ALA A 57 10.72 -12.27 -4.17
N GLY A 58 11.81 -12.59 -3.45
CA GLY A 58 12.39 -11.74 -2.40
C GLY A 58 13.78 -11.25 -2.79
N PHE A 59 14.14 -10.05 -2.32
CA PHE A 59 15.38 -9.37 -2.69
C PHE A 59 16.06 -8.76 -1.45
N ASP A 60 17.17 -9.35 -1.00
CA ASP A 60 17.97 -8.85 0.14
C ASP A 60 19.01 -7.81 -0.31
N ILE A 61 18.57 -6.71 -0.90
CA ILE A 61 19.42 -5.66 -1.43
C ILE A 61 19.33 -4.42 -0.51
N LYS A 62 20.48 -3.91 -0.07
CA LYS A 62 20.55 -2.75 0.85
C LYS A 62 20.33 -1.43 0.12
N ASP A 63 20.92 -1.27 -1.05
CA ASP A 63 20.76 -0.07 -1.87
C ASP A 63 19.33 -0.01 -2.43
N HIS A 64 18.64 1.10 -2.18
CA HIS A 64 17.22 1.19 -2.52
C HIS A 64 16.98 1.32 -4.02
N LYS A 65 17.92 1.92 -4.76
CA LYS A 65 17.81 2.05 -6.22
C LYS A 65 18.01 0.70 -6.88
N ALA A 66 19.09 -0.01 -6.51
CA ALA A 66 19.35 -1.35 -7.00
C ALA A 66 18.22 -2.33 -6.62
N LEU A 67 17.66 -2.21 -5.40
CA LEU A 67 16.50 -2.99 -4.98
C LEU A 67 15.29 -2.74 -5.90
N SER A 68 15.01 -1.47 -6.19
CA SER A 68 13.89 -1.10 -7.07
C SER A 68 14.10 -1.62 -8.48
N ASP A 69 15.32 -1.56 -9.02
CA ASP A 69 15.66 -2.05 -10.34
C ASP A 69 15.47 -3.57 -10.46
N GLU A 70 15.90 -4.35 -9.46
CA GLU A 70 15.68 -5.80 -9.45
C GLU A 70 14.20 -6.19 -9.26
N ILE A 71 13.48 -5.48 -8.38
CA ILE A 71 12.03 -5.64 -8.25
C ILE A 71 11.35 -5.36 -9.59
N ASN A 72 11.71 -4.28 -10.28
CA ASN A 72 11.14 -3.92 -11.58
C ASN A 72 11.39 -4.99 -12.64
N LYS A 73 12.62 -5.55 -12.72
CA LYS A 73 12.95 -6.65 -13.64
C LYS A 73 12.06 -7.89 -13.40
N PHE A 74 11.72 -8.17 -12.16
CA PHE A 74 10.81 -9.28 -11.83
C PHE A 74 9.35 -8.93 -12.16
N VAL A 75 8.86 -7.80 -11.66
CA VAL A 75 7.45 -7.38 -11.74
C VAL A 75 7.00 -7.18 -13.19
N PHE A 76 7.83 -6.59 -14.05
CA PHE A 76 7.46 -6.29 -15.44
C PHE A 76 7.28 -7.52 -16.32
N LYS A 77 7.77 -8.69 -15.92
CA LYS A 77 7.47 -9.96 -16.60
C LYS A 77 5.99 -10.31 -16.60
N PHE A 78 5.23 -9.76 -15.65
CA PHE A 78 3.81 -10.02 -15.43
C PHE A 78 2.90 -8.92 -15.97
N ASN A 79 3.46 -7.83 -16.52
CA ASN A 79 2.73 -6.69 -17.10
C ASN A 79 1.60 -6.19 -16.18
N PRO A 80 1.87 -5.77 -14.93
CA PRO A 80 0.84 -5.24 -14.05
C PRO A 80 0.34 -3.87 -14.55
N ASP A 81 -0.94 -3.60 -14.36
CA ASP A 81 -1.54 -2.29 -14.61
C ASP A 81 -1.23 -1.31 -13.46
N LEU A 82 -1.09 -1.85 -12.24
CA LEU A 82 -0.85 -1.07 -11.01
C LEU A 82 0.15 -1.81 -10.11
N ILE A 83 1.07 -1.07 -9.50
CA ILE A 83 1.95 -1.55 -8.45
C ILE A 83 1.42 -1.05 -7.10
N VAL A 84 1.25 -1.96 -6.15
CA VAL A 84 0.60 -1.70 -4.86
C VAL A 84 1.58 -2.00 -3.72
N LEU A 85 2.02 -0.97 -2.99
CA LEU A 85 2.87 -1.12 -1.84
C LEU A 85 2.02 -1.47 -0.61
N ALA A 86 2.22 -2.67 -0.06
CA ALA A 86 1.43 -3.24 1.03
C ALA A 86 2.32 -3.55 2.25
N GLY A 87 2.74 -2.52 2.96
CA GLY A 87 3.74 -2.62 4.01
C GLY A 87 5.15 -2.83 3.46
N PHE A 88 5.49 -2.14 2.39
CA PHE A 88 6.83 -2.08 1.81
C PHE A 88 7.64 -1.00 2.51
N MET A 89 8.69 -1.39 3.26
CA MET A 89 9.41 -0.50 4.18
C MET A 89 10.68 0.12 3.60
N LYS A 90 10.90 0.02 2.30
CA LYS A 90 12.05 0.59 1.60
C LYS A 90 11.59 1.71 0.67
N MET A 91 12.49 2.63 0.33
CA MET A 91 12.23 3.56 -0.75
C MET A 91 12.08 2.76 -2.05
N TYR A 92 11.03 3.05 -2.81
CA TYR A 92 10.81 2.48 -4.13
C TYR A 92 10.90 3.57 -5.19
N TYR A 93 11.86 3.43 -6.09
CA TYR A 93 12.06 4.34 -7.20
C TYR A 93 11.11 3.97 -8.34
N VAL A 94 10.12 4.82 -8.55
CA VAL A 94 9.08 4.60 -9.55
C VAL A 94 9.63 4.82 -10.96
N PRO A 95 9.54 3.84 -11.87
CA PRO A 95 9.92 4.04 -13.27
C PRO A 95 8.97 5.04 -13.95
N GLU A 96 9.48 5.84 -14.91
CA GLU A 96 8.70 6.90 -15.55
C GLU A 96 7.41 6.39 -16.22
N ASN A 97 7.45 5.22 -16.86
CA ASN A 97 6.29 4.58 -17.48
C ASN A 97 5.24 4.06 -16.48
N TYR A 98 5.58 4.07 -15.17
CA TYR A 98 4.67 3.76 -14.06
C TYR A 98 4.31 4.99 -13.22
N ARG A 99 4.62 6.19 -13.68
CA ARG A 99 4.16 7.41 -13.03
C ARG A 99 2.63 7.39 -12.91
N PHE A 100 2.13 7.66 -11.69
CA PHE A 100 0.71 7.51 -11.31
C PHE A 100 0.12 6.10 -11.47
N LYS A 101 0.97 5.08 -11.49
CA LYS A 101 0.58 3.66 -11.45
C LYS A 101 1.23 2.90 -10.30
N VAL A 102 1.73 3.62 -9.31
CA VAL A 102 2.26 3.05 -8.07
C VAL A 102 1.58 3.73 -6.91
N VAL A 103 0.97 2.95 -6.03
CA VAL A 103 0.24 3.45 -4.86
C VAL A 103 0.76 2.82 -3.58
N ASN A 104 0.68 3.57 -2.48
CA ASN A 104 1.01 3.11 -1.13
C ASN A 104 -0.16 3.38 -0.19
N ILE A 105 -0.28 2.57 0.86
CA ILE A 105 -1.11 2.89 2.00
C ILE A 105 -0.23 3.19 3.22
N HIS A 106 -0.46 4.37 3.82
CA HIS A 106 0.23 4.82 5.01
C HIS A 106 -0.74 4.84 6.21
N PRO A 107 -0.34 4.31 7.40
CA PRO A 107 -1.24 4.12 8.53
C PRO A 107 -1.46 5.38 9.37
N ALA A 108 -1.52 6.55 8.73
CA ALA A 108 -1.91 7.82 9.32
C ALA A 108 -2.60 8.73 8.30
N LEU A 109 -3.14 9.86 8.77
CA LEU A 109 -3.68 10.93 7.92
C LEU A 109 -2.54 11.87 7.50
N ILE A 110 -1.96 11.63 6.33
CA ILE A 110 -0.93 12.50 5.75
C ILE A 110 -1.48 13.95 5.67
N PRO A 111 -0.68 14.98 6.03
CA PRO A 111 0.78 14.98 6.28
C PRO A 111 1.19 14.64 7.72
N SER A 112 0.27 14.37 8.63
CA SER A 112 0.60 14.05 10.03
C SER A 112 1.18 12.64 10.16
N PHE A 113 2.18 12.48 11.04
CA PHE A 113 2.82 11.19 11.37
C PHE A 113 3.30 10.41 10.14
N SER A 114 3.88 11.12 9.16
CA SER A 114 4.35 10.59 7.88
C SER A 114 5.79 10.99 7.57
N GLY A 115 6.36 10.42 6.50
CA GLY A 115 7.72 10.70 6.08
C GLY A 115 8.76 9.77 6.70
N LYS A 116 10.03 10.12 6.52
CA LYS A 116 11.17 9.29 6.95
C LYS A 116 11.13 8.96 8.44
N GLY A 117 11.07 7.67 8.76
CA GLY A 117 11.05 7.18 10.16
C GLY A 117 9.65 6.82 10.67
N TYR A 118 8.58 7.26 10.03
CA TYR A 118 7.21 6.89 10.37
C TYR A 118 6.75 5.65 9.59
N TYR A 119 6.82 4.49 10.21
CA TYR A 119 6.34 3.22 9.64
C TYR A 119 5.93 2.23 10.74
N GLY A 120 4.98 1.35 10.43
CA GLY A 120 4.50 0.30 11.32
C GLY A 120 4.09 0.84 12.69
N MET A 121 4.49 0.17 13.76
CA MET A 121 4.12 0.55 15.14
C MET A 121 4.66 1.92 15.59
N ARG A 122 5.70 2.45 14.93
CA ARG A 122 6.21 3.80 15.25
C ARG A 122 5.18 4.88 14.99
N VAL A 123 4.36 4.74 13.95
CA VAL A 123 3.25 5.65 13.65
C VAL A 123 2.24 5.63 14.78
N HIS A 124 1.75 4.46 15.15
CA HIS A 124 0.71 4.32 16.17
C HIS A 124 1.17 4.75 17.57
N LYS A 125 2.46 4.52 17.87
CA LYS A 125 3.08 5.03 19.10
C LYS A 125 3.07 6.57 19.13
N ALA A 126 3.52 7.21 18.03
CA ALA A 126 3.53 8.66 17.92
C ALA A 126 2.11 9.25 18.00
N VAL A 127 1.13 8.61 17.36
CA VAL A 127 -0.29 8.99 17.46
C VAL A 127 -0.78 8.91 18.92
N SER A 128 -0.49 7.82 19.62
CA SER A 128 -0.90 7.63 21.02
C SER A 128 -0.27 8.69 21.93
N GLU A 129 1.03 8.99 21.74
CA GLU A 129 1.77 9.95 22.55
C GLU A 129 1.37 11.41 22.28
N SER A 130 0.86 11.72 21.07
CA SER A 130 0.49 13.09 20.69
C SER A 130 -0.81 13.61 21.29
N GLY A 131 -1.67 12.71 21.79
CA GLY A 131 -2.97 13.08 22.36
C GLY A 131 -4.02 13.49 21.32
N VAL A 132 -3.79 13.31 20.03
CA VAL A 132 -4.80 13.57 18.97
C VAL A 132 -6.03 12.69 19.17
N LYS A 133 -7.19 13.15 18.69
CA LYS A 133 -8.46 12.44 18.83
C LYS A 133 -8.88 11.69 17.59
N VAL A 134 -8.15 11.89 16.49
CA VAL A 134 -8.40 11.27 15.19
C VAL A 134 -7.07 10.81 14.59
N SER A 135 -7.05 9.59 14.07
CA SER A 135 -6.01 9.05 13.20
C SER A 135 -6.67 8.44 11.96
N GLY A 136 -5.99 7.58 11.23
CA GLY A 136 -6.56 6.92 10.07
C GLY A 136 -5.53 6.31 9.16
N CYS A 137 -5.89 6.18 7.89
CA CYS A 137 -4.98 5.75 6.84
C CYS A 137 -5.14 6.62 5.58
N THR A 138 -4.09 6.66 4.80
CA THR A 138 -4.02 7.42 3.54
C THR A 138 -3.54 6.51 2.43
N VAL A 139 -4.29 6.44 1.32
CA VAL A 139 -3.80 5.89 0.06
C VAL A 139 -3.33 7.05 -0.81
N HIS A 140 -2.09 6.97 -1.29
CA HIS A 140 -1.46 8.02 -2.08
C HIS A 140 -0.60 7.44 -3.22
N PHE A 141 -0.33 8.21 -4.23
CA PHE A 141 0.66 7.88 -5.24
C PHE A 141 2.06 7.86 -4.63
N VAL A 142 2.91 6.96 -5.09
CA VAL A 142 4.33 6.92 -4.69
C VAL A 142 5.13 7.84 -5.59
N ASN A 143 6.04 8.60 -4.98
CA ASN A 143 7.03 9.43 -5.63
C ASN A 143 8.42 9.23 -5.01
N GLU A 144 9.37 10.10 -5.30
CA GLU A 144 10.76 10.02 -4.82
C GLU A 144 10.94 10.44 -3.35
N ARG A 145 9.85 10.77 -2.65
CA ARG A 145 9.86 11.17 -1.24
C ARG A 145 8.90 10.29 -0.44
N TYR A 146 9.29 9.99 0.80
CA TYR A 146 8.44 9.17 1.67
C TYR A 146 7.14 9.91 1.98
N ASP A 147 6.01 9.29 1.63
CA ASP A 147 4.64 9.69 1.95
C ASP A 147 4.23 11.11 1.48
N GLU A 148 4.93 11.67 0.47
CA GLU A 148 4.66 13.01 -0.08
C GLU A 148 3.96 13.01 -1.45
N GLY A 149 3.58 11.84 -1.96
CA GLY A 149 2.84 11.73 -3.22
C GLY A 149 1.39 12.22 -3.10
N LEU A 150 0.76 12.47 -4.25
CA LEU A 150 -0.63 12.95 -4.28
C LEU A 150 -1.58 12.00 -3.57
N ILE A 151 -2.36 12.53 -2.64
CA ILE A 151 -3.36 11.77 -1.88
C ILE A 151 -4.51 11.40 -2.80
N ILE A 152 -4.91 10.12 -2.76
CA ILE A 152 -6.05 9.60 -3.51
C ILE A 152 -7.28 9.53 -2.60
N ALA A 153 -7.12 8.93 -1.42
CA ALA A 153 -8.21 8.81 -0.46
C ALA A 153 -7.68 8.68 0.97
N GLN A 154 -8.48 9.12 1.93
CA GLN A 154 -8.18 9.02 3.36
C GLN A 154 -9.39 8.47 4.11
N LYS A 155 -9.13 7.72 5.18
CA LYS A 155 -10.16 7.23 6.09
C LYS A 155 -9.78 7.48 7.53
N CYS A 156 -10.63 8.25 8.22
CA CYS A 156 -10.46 8.60 9.62
C CYS A 156 -10.90 7.45 10.54
N VAL A 157 -10.22 7.34 11.69
CA VAL A 157 -10.63 6.51 12.83
C VAL A 157 -10.49 7.31 14.13
N PRO A 158 -11.35 7.08 15.13
CA PRO A 158 -11.22 7.74 16.43
C PRO A 158 -9.99 7.22 17.20
N VAL A 159 -9.43 8.08 18.05
CA VAL A 159 -8.40 7.76 19.04
C VAL A 159 -8.96 8.11 20.42
N TYR A 160 -9.07 7.12 21.28
CA TYR A 160 -9.60 7.27 22.63
C TYR A 160 -8.47 7.44 23.65
N ALA A 161 -8.76 8.10 24.77
CA ALA A 161 -7.76 8.43 25.79
C ALA A 161 -7.07 7.21 26.43
N LYS A 162 -7.72 6.04 26.39
CA LYS A 162 -7.19 4.79 26.95
C LYS A 162 -6.61 3.85 25.89
N ASP A 163 -6.60 4.26 24.61
CA ASP A 163 -6.07 3.44 23.54
C ASP A 163 -4.56 3.21 23.73
N THR A 164 -4.15 1.98 23.65
CA THR A 164 -2.75 1.61 23.43
C THR A 164 -2.37 1.79 21.96
N PRO A 165 -1.07 1.85 21.61
CA PRO A 165 -0.64 1.85 20.22
C PRO A 165 -1.19 0.65 19.41
N ASP A 166 -1.36 -0.52 20.05
CA ASP A 166 -1.92 -1.71 19.40
C ASP A 166 -3.43 -1.57 19.12
N ASP A 167 -4.19 -0.93 20.01
CA ASP A 167 -5.62 -0.64 19.78
C ASP A 167 -5.79 0.28 18.57
N ILE A 168 -4.96 1.33 18.49
CA ILE A 168 -4.94 2.25 17.35
C ILE A 168 -4.55 1.50 16.06
N ALA A 169 -3.47 0.70 16.11
CA ALA A 169 -3.00 -0.10 14.98
C ALA A 169 -4.07 -1.04 14.43
N LYS A 170 -4.81 -1.72 15.30
CA LYS A 170 -5.90 -2.61 14.93
C LYS A 170 -7.01 -1.85 14.19
N ARG A 171 -7.46 -0.73 14.77
CA ARG A 171 -8.54 0.09 14.20
C ARG A 171 -8.14 0.73 12.86
N VAL A 172 -6.90 1.19 12.75
CA VAL A 172 -6.35 1.72 11.48
C VAL A 172 -6.27 0.61 10.44
N PHE A 173 -5.78 -0.58 10.80
CA PHE A 173 -5.70 -1.69 9.86
C PHE A 173 -7.09 -2.14 9.35
N GLU A 174 -8.12 -2.12 10.20
CA GLU A 174 -9.50 -2.37 9.76
C GLU A 174 -10.00 -1.32 8.74
N ALA A 175 -9.54 -0.07 8.88
CA ALA A 175 -9.83 0.99 7.91
C ALA A 175 -9.04 0.78 6.60
N GLU A 176 -7.76 0.39 6.68
CA GLU A 176 -6.94 0.04 5.52
C GLU A 176 -7.55 -1.11 4.71
N CYS A 177 -8.02 -2.17 5.38
CA CYS A 177 -8.67 -3.32 4.77
C CYS A 177 -9.94 -2.97 3.96
N LYS A 178 -10.53 -1.82 4.23
CA LYS A 178 -11.69 -1.29 3.49
C LYS A 178 -11.25 -0.30 2.40
N LEU A 179 -10.40 0.66 2.76
CA LEU A 179 -10.03 1.76 1.88
C LEU A 179 -9.17 1.30 0.69
N TYR A 180 -8.17 0.43 0.93
CA TYR A 180 -7.23 0.06 -0.12
C TYR A 180 -7.90 -0.69 -1.28
N PRO A 181 -8.75 -1.73 -1.04
CA PRO A 181 -9.52 -2.36 -2.12
C PRO A 181 -10.43 -1.37 -2.87
N GLN A 182 -11.05 -0.41 -2.16
CA GLN A 182 -11.89 0.62 -2.80
C GLN A 182 -11.08 1.46 -3.79
N VAL A 183 -9.89 1.93 -3.38
CA VAL A 183 -9.01 2.71 -4.28
C VAL A 183 -8.54 1.86 -5.47
N ILE A 184 -8.17 0.60 -5.28
CA ILE A 184 -7.78 -0.27 -6.40
C ILE A 184 -8.96 -0.47 -7.38
N ASN A 185 -10.19 -0.56 -6.89
CA ASN A 185 -11.37 -0.63 -7.74
C ASN A 185 -11.57 0.64 -8.58
N LEU A 186 -11.25 1.84 -8.05
CA LEU A 186 -11.29 3.08 -8.82
C LEU A 186 -10.33 3.05 -10.01
N PHE A 187 -9.15 2.42 -9.87
CA PHE A 187 -8.24 2.20 -11.00
C PHE A 187 -8.84 1.21 -12.01
N ALA A 188 -9.44 0.11 -11.56
CA ALA A 188 -10.10 -0.86 -12.43
C ALA A 188 -11.25 -0.23 -13.24
N GLU A 189 -11.88 0.80 -12.70
CA GLU A 189 -12.99 1.54 -13.30
C GLU A 189 -12.54 2.76 -14.12
N ASN A 190 -11.23 3.04 -14.22
CA ASN A 190 -10.67 4.26 -14.83
C ASN A 190 -11.32 5.54 -14.28
N SER A 191 -11.58 5.56 -12.97
CA SER A 191 -12.26 6.66 -12.27
C SER A 191 -11.32 7.68 -11.67
N ILE A 192 -9.99 7.49 -11.75
CA ILE A 192 -8.99 8.41 -11.20
C ILE A 192 -8.39 9.26 -12.32
N GLU A 193 -8.38 10.57 -12.10
CA GLU A 193 -7.73 11.55 -12.97
C GLU A 193 -6.80 12.45 -12.17
N VAL A 194 -5.59 12.70 -12.68
CA VAL A 194 -4.63 13.62 -12.07
C VAL A 194 -4.54 14.88 -12.93
N LYS A 195 -4.93 16.02 -12.36
CA LYS A 195 -4.85 17.35 -13.01
C LYS A 195 -4.37 18.40 -12.02
N ASN A 196 -3.53 19.31 -12.46
CA ASN A 196 -3.06 20.45 -11.65
C ASN A 196 -2.55 20.04 -10.25
N ASN A 197 -1.80 18.93 -10.20
CA ASN A 197 -1.27 18.36 -8.95
C ASN A 197 -2.35 17.96 -7.93
N LYS A 198 -3.55 17.60 -8.39
CA LYS A 198 -4.66 17.10 -7.59
C LYS A 198 -5.23 15.82 -8.20
N VAL A 199 -5.77 14.98 -7.35
CA VAL A 199 -6.48 13.77 -7.76
C VAL A 199 -7.97 14.07 -7.79
N TYR A 200 -8.62 13.70 -8.87
CA TYR A 200 -10.07 13.78 -9.05
C TYR A 200 -10.62 12.38 -9.22
N ILE A 201 -11.74 12.10 -8.56
CA ILE A 201 -12.46 10.82 -8.69
C ILE A 201 -13.74 11.12 -9.45
N LYS A 202 -13.99 10.41 -10.56
CA LYS A 202 -15.20 10.59 -11.36
C LYS A 202 -16.42 10.21 -10.54
N GLY A 203 -17.38 11.13 -10.43
CA GLY A 203 -18.61 10.91 -9.68
C GLY A 203 -18.63 11.48 -8.26
N GLU A 204 -17.57 12.15 -7.83
CA GLU A 204 -17.55 12.99 -6.61
C GLU A 204 -18.13 14.38 -6.89
#